data_8c4dd7efb8647e4209a47ad10cdc37ec
#
_entry.id   8c4dd7efb8647e4209a47ad10cdc37ec
#
_cell.length_a   1.000
_cell.length_b   1.000
_cell.length_c   1.000
_cell.angle_alpha   90.00
_cell.angle_beta   90.00
_cell.angle_gamma   90.00
#
_symmetry.space_group_name_H-M   'P 1'
#
loop_
_entity.id
_entity.type
_entity.pdbx_description
1 polymer ?
#
loop_
_entity_poly.entity_id
_entity_poly.type
_entity_poly.pdbx_seq_one_letter_code
_entity_poly.pdbx_strand_id
1 'polypeptide(L)'
;MTVLINEQLISEELKNFIDKVLIEAEEAFTVFRETNTITANGTVGFIERVPGQELLVSVNYGGPWNYRKPLQATVTDFEGKVIYGKGKGGFGRYTKLFQQHADITTVSHVHSPYLGAWAQTHRTLPFHYVPVQRYQLARELPVYIDRRQPEVDFILDKIAENPFNLAILEANGGSTVWGKQGLRATAEFILLLEEGAQLQLLADALGGSRPYGPGVLTQQWKMSGLYEHATELGLVPAIDRRT
;
A
#
# COMPACT_ATOMS: atom_id res chain seq x y z
N MET A 1 -27.38 -1.32 -18.07
CA MET A 1 -28.50 -1.27 -17.12
C MET A 1 -27.90 -0.93 -15.76
N THR A 2 -27.99 0.35 -15.34
CA THR A 2 -27.40 0.81 -14.07
C THR A 2 -28.39 0.50 -12.97
N VAL A 3 -28.09 -0.47 -12.13
CA VAL A 3 -28.91 -0.77 -10.94
C VAL A 3 -28.61 0.31 -9.92
N LEU A 4 -29.56 1.21 -9.68
CA LEU A 4 -29.56 2.09 -8.51
C LEU A 4 -29.86 1.22 -7.29
N ILE A 5 -28.83 0.84 -6.55
CA ILE A 5 -29.00 0.14 -5.28
C ILE A 5 -29.34 1.21 -4.23
N ASN A 6 -30.42 0.98 -3.55
CA ASN A 6 -31.11 1.91 -2.64
C ASN A 6 -30.21 2.21 -1.43
N GLU A 7 -29.78 3.46 -1.22
CA GLU A 7 -28.99 3.94 -0.07
C GLU A 7 -29.71 3.68 1.30
N GLN A 8 -30.97 3.32 1.28
CA GLN A 8 -31.79 3.06 2.48
C GLN A 8 -31.60 1.65 3.11
N LEU A 9 -30.77 0.77 2.53
CA LEU A 9 -30.66 -0.63 2.95
C LEU A 9 -29.35 -1.01 3.67
N ILE A 10 -28.43 -0.06 3.88
CA ILE A 10 -27.21 -0.33 4.65
C ILE A 10 -27.39 0.08 6.13
N SER A 11 -26.67 -0.62 7.04
CA SER A 11 -26.68 -0.27 8.45
C SER A 11 -26.02 1.10 8.68
N GLU A 12 -26.42 1.79 9.75
CA GLU A 12 -25.81 3.06 10.17
C GLU A 12 -24.31 2.90 10.45
N GLU A 13 -23.91 1.76 11.00
CA GLU A 13 -22.51 1.43 11.25
C GLU A 13 -21.71 1.36 9.94
N LEU A 14 -22.22 0.69 8.90
CA LEU A 14 -21.58 0.61 7.61
C LEU A 14 -21.51 1.99 6.95
N LYS A 15 -22.57 2.81 7.07
CA LYS A 15 -22.59 4.16 6.55
C LYS A 15 -21.50 5.04 7.20
N ASN A 16 -21.41 5.02 8.52
CA ASN A 16 -20.39 5.74 9.27
C ASN A 16 -18.96 5.30 8.87
N PHE A 17 -18.76 4.01 8.60
CA PHE A 17 -17.49 3.49 8.13
C PHE A 17 -17.18 3.98 6.72
N ILE A 18 -18.14 3.99 5.80
CA ILE A 18 -17.98 4.54 4.44
C ILE A 18 -17.59 6.02 4.52
N ASP A 19 -18.29 6.82 5.33
CA ASP A 19 -18.01 8.25 5.48
C ASP A 19 -16.59 8.47 6.03
N LYS A 20 -16.15 7.69 7.00
CA LYS A 20 -14.77 7.70 7.50
C LYS A 20 -13.76 7.42 6.37
N VAL A 21 -13.98 6.36 5.58
CA VAL A 21 -13.07 5.97 4.48
C VAL A 21 -13.01 7.08 3.41
N LEU A 22 -14.14 7.73 3.10
CA LEU A 22 -14.18 8.85 2.16
C LEU A 22 -13.36 10.04 2.65
N ILE A 23 -13.48 10.40 3.94
CA ILE A 23 -12.72 11.50 4.54
C ILE A 23 -11.22 11.20 4.50
N GLU A 24 -10.80 10.01 4.97
CA GLU A 24 -9.39 9.62 4.97
C GLU A 24 -8.80 9.54 3.56
N ALA A 25 -9.59 9.06 2.57
CA ALA A 25 -9.16 9.01 1.17
C ALA A 25 -9.01 10.42 0.56
N GLU A 26 -9.92 11.35 0.87
CA GLU A 26 -9.83 12.74 0.39
C GLU A 26 -8.59 13.44 0.95
N GLU A 27 -8.31 13.26 2.25
CA GLU A 27 -7.08 13.75 2.88
C GLU A 27 -5.84 13.16 2.20
N ALA A 28 -5.79 11.83 2.02
CA ALA A 28 -4.67 11.14 1.39
C ALA A 28 -4.44 11.63 -0.06
N PHE A 29 -5.48 11.74 -0.88
CA PHE A 29 -5.36 12.25 -2.25
C PHE A 29 -4.95 13.72 -2.30
N THR A 30 -5.36 14.52 -1.32
CA THR A 30 -4.91 15.91 -1.21
C THR A 30 -3.41 15.98 -0.92
N VAL A 31 -2.93 15.24 0.08
CA VAL A 31 -1.51 15.17 0.42
C VAL A 31 -0.69 14.63 -0.76
N PHE A 32 -1.17 13.58 -1.44
CA PHE A 32 -0.47 13.01 -2.60
C PHE A 32 -0.35 13.99 -3.77
N ARG A 33 -1.32 14.88 -3.98
CA ARG A 33 -1.20 15.98 -4.97
C ARG A 33 -0.18 17.01 -4.54
N GLU A 34 -0.22 17.44 -3.28
CA GLU A 34 0.67 18.47 -2.74
C GLU A 34 2.13 18.00 -2.70
N THR A 35 2.35 16.70 -2.49
CA THR A 35 3.68 16.08 -2.49
C THR A 35 4.13 15.57 -3.87
N ASN A 36 3.34 15.76 -4.92
CA ASN A 36 3.58 15.23 -6.27
C ASN A 36 3.68 13.69 -6.32
N THR A 37 3.05 12.99 -5.39
CA THR A 37 3.00 11.52 -5.37
C THR A 37 2.02 10.96 -6.41
N ILE A 38 1.00 11.74 -6.81
CA ILE A 38 0.07 11.38 -7.89
C ILE A 38 0.64 11.84 -9.24
N THR A 39 0.77 10.89 -10.18
CA THR A 39 1.15 11.21 -11.57
C THR A 39 0.01 11.87 -12.36
N ALA A 40 0.33 12.42 -13.54
CA ALA A 40 -0.67 13.00 -14.43
C ALA A 40 -1.76 12.01 -14.85
N ASN A 41 -1.46 10.70 -14.90
CA ASN A 41 -2.45 9.65 -15.15
C ASN A 41 -3.47 9.52 -14.00
N GLY A 42 -3.07 9.85 -12.77
CA GLY A 42 -3.97 9.86 -11.61
C GLY A 42 -4.41 8.45 -11.16
N THR A 43 -3.63 7.41 -11.44
CA THR A 43 -3.95 6.05 -10.99
C THR A 43 -3.59 5.91 -9.52
N VAL A 44 -4.57 6.01 -8.65
CA VAL A 44 -4.48 5.69 -7.22
C VAL A 44 -5.87 5.39 -6.68
N GLY A 45 -5.96 4.42 -5.78
CA GLY A 45 -7.18 4.06 -5.08
C GLY A 45 -6.89 3.25 -3.84
N PHE A 46 -7.86 3.20 -2.95
CA PHE A 46 -7.81 2.42 -1.72
C PHE A 46 -8.97 1.44 -1.68
N ILE A 47 -8.70 0.26 -1.15
CA ILE A 47 -9.69 -0.76 -0.80
C ILE A 47 -9.51 -1.00 0.69
N GLU A 48 -10.58 -0.76 1.45
CA GLU A 48 -10.57 -0.87 2.91
C GLU A 48 -11.54 -1.96 3.37
N ARG A 49 -11.08 -2.86 4.26
CA ARG A 49 -11.91 -3.90 4.87
C ARG A 49 -12.85 -3.30 5.89
N VAL A 50 -14.11 -3.64 5.83
CA VAL A 50 -15.07 -3.30 6.90
C VAL A 50 -14.80 -4.19 8.13
N PRO A 51 -14.55 -3.61 9.32
CA PRO A 51 -14.25 -4.39 10.50
C PRO A 51 -15.36 -5.40 10.84
N GLY A 52 -14.97 -6.66 11.10
CA GLY A 52 -15.91 -7.72 11.48
C GLY A 52 -16.87 -8.19 10.39
N GLN A 53 -16.71 -7.73 9.15
CA GLN A 53 -17.57 -8.10 8.02
C GLN A 53 -16.76 -8.54 6.80
N GLU A 54 -17.35 -9.37 5.97
CA GLU A 54 -16.78 -9.78 4.67
C GLU A 54 -17.13 -8.75 3.57
N LEU A 55 -16.87 -7.46 3.86
CA LEU A 55 -17.14 -6.35 2.98
C LEU A 55 -15.88 -5.51 2.74
N LEU A 56 -15.77 -4.96 1.54
CA LEU A 56 -14.70 -4.08 1.09
C LEU A 56 -15.27 -2.75 0.60
N VAL A 57 -14.75 -1.64 1.11
CA VAL A 57 -15.04 -0.29 0.63
C VAL A 57 -13.93 0.14 -0.31
N SER A 58 -14.26 0.42 -1.56
CA SER A 58 -13.32 0.90 -2.58
C SER A 58 -13.55 2.37 -2.88
N VAL A 59 -12.47 3.16 -2.88
CA VAL A 59 -12.47 4.58 -3.23
C VAL A 59 -11.31 4.85 -4.17
N ASN A 60 -11.59 5.50 -5.31
CA ASN A 60 -10.57 5.85 -6.29
C ASN A 60 -10.46 7.36 -6.45
N TYR A 61 -9.24 7.82 -6.70
CA TYR A 61 -8.99 9.18 -7.12
C TYR A 61 -9.69 9.46 -8.45
N GLY A 62 -10.39 10.58 -8.53
CA GLY A 62 -11.19 10.93 -9.72
C GLY A 62 -10.37 11.30 -10.96
N GLY A 63 -9.05 11.32 -10.84
CA GLY A 63 -8.14 11.77 -11.88
C GLY A 63 -8.02 13.30 -11.96
N PRO A 64 -7.08 13.83 -12.78
CA PRO A 64 -6.74 15.25 -12.82
C PRO A 64 -7.89 16.17 -13.25
N TRP A 65 -8.86 15.63 -13.99
CA TRP A 65 -10.03 16.38 -14.45
C TRP A 65 -11.21 16.38 -13.47
N ASN A 66 -11.20 15.50 -12.47
CA ASN A 66 -12.33 15.29 -11.56
C ASN A 66 -11.96 15.42 -10.08
N TYR A 67 -10.75 15.83 -9.74
CA TYR A 67 -10.27 15.87 -8.35
C TYR A 67 -11.07 16.79 -7.42
N ARG A 68 -11.85 17.73 -7.99
CA ARG A 68 -12.75 18.62 -7.23
C ARG A 68 -14.16 18.07 -7.06
N LYS A 69 -14.48 16.92 -7.70
CA LYS A 69 -15.76 16.26 -7.52
C LYS A 69 -15.74 15.44 -6.24
N PRO A 70 -16.88 15.35 -5.52
CA PRO A 70 -16.97 14.49 -4.35
C PRO A 70 -16.55 13.06 -4.67
N LEU A 71 -15.78 12.46 -3.80
CA LEU A 71 -15.39 11.05 -3.89
C LEU A 71 -16.63 10.16 -3.79
N GLN A 72 -16.58 9.02 -4.42
CA GLN A 72 -17.65 8.03 -4.37
C GLN A 72 -17.05 6.69 -3.91
N ALA A 73 -17.72 6.07 -2.94
CA ALA A 73 -17.39 4.73 -2.50
C ALA A 73 -18.24 3.69 -3.22
N THR A 74 -17.66 2.51 -3.39
CA THR A 74 -18.35 1.28 -3.76
C THR A 74 -18.08 0.24 -2.71
N VAL A 75 -19.13 -0.41 -2.18
CA VAL A 75 -18.99 -1.52 -1.25
C VAL A 75 -19.33 -2.81 -1.98
N THR A 76 -18.43 -3.79 -1.88
CA THR A 76 -18.66 -5.14 -2.38
C THR A 76 -18.46 -6.15 -1.25
N ASP A 77 -19.18 -7.27 -1.32
CA ASP A 77 -18.83 -8.44 -0.52
C ASP A 77 -17.63 -9.19 -1.12
N PHE A 78 -17.17 -10.24 -0.46
CA PHE A 78 -16.04 -11.04 -0.93
C PHE A 78 -16.37 -11.92 -2.15
N GLU A 79 -17.64 -12.08 -2.50
CA GLU A 79 -18.10 -12.70 -3.75
C GLU A 79 -18.16 -11.71 -4.92
N GLY A 80 -17.94 -10.40 -4.64
CA GLY A 80 -17.94 -9.35 -5.63
C GLY A 80 -19.31 -8.77 -5.94
N LYS A 81 -20.33 -9.05 -5.13
CA LYS A 81 -21.65 -8.41 -5.23
C LYS A 81 -21.59 -6.99 -4.70
N VAL A 82 -22.10 -6.05 -5.45
CA VAL A 82 -22.22 -4.65 -5.02
C VAL A 82 -23.32 -4.53 -3.97
N ILE A 83 -22.94 -4.06 -2.79
CA ILE A 83 -23.84 -3.81 -1.66
C ILE A 83 -24.24 -2.31 -1.63
N TYR A 84 -23.30 -1.41 -1.99
CA TYR A 84 -23.53 0.02 -2.00
C TYR A 84 -22.74 0.71 -3.13
N GLY A 85 -23.26 1.81 -3.65
CA GLY A 85 -22.58 2.65 -4.63
C GLY A 85 -22.78 2.19 -6.08
N LYS A 86 -22.02 2.82 -7.00
CA LYS A 86 -22.15 2.64 -8.46
C LYS A 86 -20.95 1.87 -9.02
N GLY A 87 -20.71 0.68 -8.54
CA GLY A 87 -19.66 -0.20 -9.07
C GLY A 87 -20.21 -1.19 -10.09
N LYS A 88 -19.31 -1.80 -10.87
CA LYS A 88 -19.70 -2.87 -11.81
C LYS A 88 -19.89 -4.23 -11.15
N GLY A 89 -19.49 -4.38 -9.88
CA GLY A 89 -19.39 -5.67 -9.22
C GLY A 89 -18.32 -6.56 -9.89
N GLY A 90 -18.19 -7.77 -9.37
CA GLY A 90 -17.21 -8.74 -9.83
C GLY A 90 -16.12 -8.99 -8.77
N PHE A 91 -15.47 -10.15 -8.88
CA PHE A 91 -14.41 -10.53 -7.96
C PHE A 91 -13.27 -9.53 -8.05
N GLY A 92 -13.04 -8.80 -6.97
CA GLY A 92 -12.05 -7.74 -6.93
C GLY A 92 -10.62 -8.28 -7.05
N ARG A 93 -9.72 -7.51 -7.67
CA ARG A 93 -8.31 -7.88 -7.91
C ARG A 93 -7.60 -8.39 -6.65
N TYR A 94 -7.94 -7.83 -5.48
CA TYR A 94 -7.29 -8.16 -4.21
C TYR A 94 -8.18 -8.89 -3.21
N THR A 95 -9.37 -9.33 -3.60
CA THR A 95 -10.32 -10.02 -2.70
C THR A 95 -9.69 -11.26 -2.07
N LYS A 96 -8.93 -12.03 -2.86
CA LYS A 96 -8.20 -13.22 -2.39
C LYS A 96 -7.19 -12.89 -1.28
N LEU A 97 -6.51 -11.73 -1.38
CA LEU A 97 -5.59 -11.27 -0.33
C LEU A 97 -6.34 -11.01 0.98
N PHE A 98 -7.47 -10.31 0.92
CA PHE A 98 -8.29 -10.06 2.09
C PHE A 98 -8.90 -11.34 2.69
N GLN A 99 -9.25 -12.32 1.86
CA GLN A 99 -9.76 -13.62 2.34
C GLN A 99 -8.71 -14.42 3.08
N GLN A 100 -7.44 -14.41 2.63
CA GLN A 100 -6.37 -15.20 3.23
C GLN A 100 -5.65 -14.51 4.40
N HIS A 101 -5.71 -13.18 4.48
CA HIS A 101 -5.04 -12.37 5.49
C HIS A 101 -6.03 -11.45 6.19
N ALA A 102 -6.61 -11.93 7.29
CA ALA A 102 -7.61 -11.18 8.08
C ALA A 102 -7.02 -9.92 8.75
N ASP A 103 -5.72 -9.87 8.95
CA ASP A 103 -4.97 -8.75 9.52
C ASP A 103 -4.69 -7.62 8.52
N ILE A 104 -4.84 -7.86 7.22
CA ILE A 104 -4.74 -6.81 6.20
C ILE A 104 -6.07 -6.06 6.17
N THR A 105 -5.99 -4.76 6.46
CA THR A 105 -7.13 -3.85 6.47
C THR A 105 -7.27 -3.04 5.20
N THR A 106 -6.15 -2.69 4.56
CA THR A 106 -6.11 -1.78 3.41
C THR A 106 -5.23 -2.34 2.30
N VAL A 107 -5.65 -2.13 1.06
CA VAL A 107 -4.81 -2.29 -0.14
C VAL A 107 -4.92 -1.04 -0.99
N SER A 108 -3.80 -0.55 -1.50
CA SER A 108 -3.72 0.57 -2.45
C SER A 108 -2.88 0.19 -3.65
N HIS A 109 -3.37 0.52 -4.84
CA HIS A 109 -2.57 0.50 -6.06
C HIS A 109 -2.31 1.94 -6.49
N VAL A 110 -1.04 2.30 -6.65
CA VAL A 110 -0.62 3.67 -6.92
C VAL A 110 0.42 3.74 -8.04
N HIS A 111 0.21 4.67 -8.97
CA HIS A 111 1.25 5.10 -9.91
C HIS A 111 1.84 6.42 -9.41
N SER A 112 3.04 6.35 -8.86
CA SER A 112 3.77 7.52 -8.37
C SER A 112 5.09 7.69 -9.15
N PRO A 113 5.68 8.89 -9.19
CA PRO A 113 6.81 9.18 -10.08
C PRO A 113 8.03 8.31 -9.84
N TYR A 114 8.48 8.18 -8.59
CA TYR A 114 9.76 7.54 -8.28
C TYR A 114 9.63 6.03 -8.13
N LEU A 115 8.57 5.52 -7.48
CA LEU A 115 8.28 4.09 -7.48
C LEU A 115 8.00 3.60 -8.92
N GLY A 116 7.27 4.41 -9.71
CA GLY A 116 7.05 4.13 -11.12
C GLY A 116 8.32 4.12 -11.95
N ALA A 117 9.23 5.09 -11.75
CA ALA A 117 10.54 5.10 -12.41
C ALA A 117 11.37 3.87 -12.05
N TRP A 118 11.38 3.50 -10.76
CA TRP A 118 12.06 2.31 -10.28
C TRP A 118 11.47 1.03 -10.88
N ALA A 119 10.13 0.93 -10.95
CA ALA A 119 9.41 -0.19 -11.58
C ALA A 119 9.77 -0.41 -13.05
N GLN A 120 10.17 0.65 -13.81
CA GLN A 120 10.67 0.52 -15.19
C GLN A 120 11.99 -0.26 -15.26
N THR A 121 12.77 -0.29 -14.17
CA THR A 121 14.09 -0.95 -14.18
C THR A 121 14.03 -2.46 -14.00
N HIS A 122 12.89 -3.00 -13.60
CA HIS A 122 12.67 -4.40 -13.19
C HIS A 122 13.63 -4.89 -12.08
N ARG A 123 14.18 -3.96 -11.30
CA ARG A 123 15.04 -4.27 -10.14
C ARG A 123 14.27 -4.11 -8.84
N THR A 124 14.60 -4.91 -7.84
CA THR A 124 14.11 -4.68 -6.47
C THR A 124 14.58 -3.31 -5.96
N LEU A 125 13.76 -2.63 -5.17
CA LEU A 125 14.11 -1.36 -4.55
C LEU A 125 14.65 -1.62 -3.14
N PRO A 126 15.97 -1.41 -2.88
CA PRO A 126 16.54 -1.60 -1.55
C PRO A 126 16.10 -0.48 -0.60
N PHE A 127 15.89 -0.83 0.67
CA PHE A 127 15.59 0.15 1.71
C PHE A 127 16.88 0.63 2.36
N HIS A 128 17.45 1.71 1.82
CA HIS A 128 18.60 2.43 2.37
C HIS A 128 18.19 3.78 2.98
N TYR A 129 16.90 4.10 2.98
CA TYR A 129 16.35 5.30 3.61
C TYR A 129 15.78 4.94 4.99
N VAL A 130 16.33 5.56 6.02
CA VAL A 130 16.02 5.26 7.43
C VAL A 130 14.53 5.31 7.77
N PRO A 131 13.76 6.34 7.37
CA PRO A 131 12.33 6.39 7.69
C PRO A 131 11.53 5.20 7.16
N VAL A 132 11.83 4.72 5.96
CA VAL A 132 11.19 3.52 5.39
C VAL A 132 11.50 2.31 6.25
N GLN A 133 12.77 2.11 6.61
CA GLN A 133 13.21 0.94 7.37
C GLN A 133 12.73 0.94 8.82
N ARG A 134 12.45 2.12 9.39
CA ARG A 134 12.03 2.25 10.79
C ARG A 134 10.78 1.46 11.12
N TYR A 135 9.81 1.41 10.21
CA TYR A 135 8.50 0.83 10.45
C TYR A 135 8.29 -0.55 9.84
N GLN A 136 9.35 -1.17 9.32
CA GLN A 136 9.24 -2.50 8.70
C GLN A 136 10.53 -3.32 8.83
N LEU A 137 10.38 -4.63 8.70
CA LEU A 137 11.48 -5.59 8.75
C LEU A 137 11.90 -6.10 7.36
N ALA A 138 11.11 -5.86 6.31
CA ALA A 138 11.54 -6.09 4.93
C ALA A 138 12.71 -5.16 4.57
N ARG A 139 13.62 -5.63 3.72
CA ARG A 139 14.84 -4.91 3.34
C ARG A 139 14.81 -4.35 1.92
N GLU A 140 13.81 -4.75 1.15
CA GLU A 140 13.62 -4.31 -0.23
C GLU A 140 12.18 -4.56 -0.69
N LEU A 141 11.76 -3.88 -1.77
CA LEU A 141 10.52 -4.19 -2.47
C LEU A 141 10.78 -5.18 -3.60
N PRO A 142 10.09 -6.31 -3.64
CA PRO A 142 10.11 -7.23 -4.77
C PRO A 142 9.37 -6.64 -5.98
N VAL A 143 9.69 -7.16 -7.18
CA VAL A 143 9.11 -6.69 -8.44
C VAL A 143 8.26 -7.79 -9.07
N TYR A 144 6.99 -7.50 -9.33
CA TYR A 144 6.10 -8.33 -10.11
C TYR A 144 6.33 -8.09 -11.60
N ILE A 145 6.95 -9.06 -12.27
CA ILE A 145 7.34 -8.95 -13.69
C ILE A 145 6.47 -9.87 -14.56
N ASP A 146 6.26 -11.09 -14.15
CA ASP A 146 5.57 -12.11 -14.95
C ASP A 146 4.05 -11.98 -14.85
N ARG A 147 3.45 -11.30 -15.82
CA ARG A 147 2.01 -11.08 -15.90
C ARG A 147 1.19 -12.34 -16.22
N ARG A 148 1.82 -13.50 -16.46
CA ARG A 148 1.11 -14.79 -16.60
C ARG A 148 0.62 -15.31 -15.25
N GLN A 149 1.32 -14.98 -14.14
CA GLN A 149 0.81 -15.15 -12.79
C GLN A 149 -0.10 -13.97 -12.42
N PRO A 150 -1.28 -14.19 -11.83
CA PRO A 150 -2.06 -13.10 -11.26
C PRO A 150 -1.26 -12.34 -10.19
N GLU A 151 -1.37 -11.02 -10.17
CA GLU A 151 -0.64 -10.17 -9.23
C GLU A 151 -0.91 -10.54 -7.77
N VAL A 152 -2.16 -10.85 -7.43
CA VAL A 152 -2.53 -11.24 -6.06
C VAL A 152 -1.83 -12.53 -5.64
N ASP A 153 -1.61 -13.47 -6.55
CA ASP A 153 -0.89 -14.71 -6.26
C ASP A 153 0.60 -14.42 -6.01
N PHE A 154 1.20 -13.54 -6.81
CA PHE A 154 2.56 -13.06 -6.54
C PHE A 154 2.68 -12.36 -5.18
N ILE A 155 1.71 -11.51 -4.81
CA ILE A 155 1.68 -10.87 -3.49
C ILE A 155 1.64 -11.93 -2.38
N LEU A 156 0.76 -12.94 -2.50
CA LEU A 156 0.63 -14.02 -1.53
C LEU A 156 1.92 -14.83 -1.40
N ASP A 157 2.59 -15.15 -2.52
CA ASP A 157 3.89 -15.81 -2.50
C ASP A 157 4.93 -14.97 -1.76
N LYS A 158 4.97 -13.64 -2.01
CA LYS A 158 5.91 -12.74 -1.33
C LYS A 158 5.63 -12.55 0.15
N ILE A 159 4.37 -12.58 0.58
CA ILE A 159 4.01 -12.60 2.00
C ILE A 159 4.40 -13.94 2.64
N ALA A 160 4.24 -15.07 1.95
CA ALA A 160 4.67 -16.36 2.44
C ALA A 160 6.20 -16.47 2.58
N GLU A 161 6.97 -15.91 1.64
CA GLU A 161 8.44 -15.82 1.70
C GLU A 161 8.92 -14.88 2.82
N ASN A 162 8.23 -13.75 2.99
CA ASN A 162 8.56 -12.73 4.00
C ASN A 162 7.29 -12.01 4.47
N PRO A 163 6.74 -12.36 5.63
CA PRO A 163 5.50 -11.78 6.15
C PRO A 163 5.59 -10.29 6.51
N PHE A 164 6.79 -9.70 6.41
CA PHE A 164 7.02 -8.27 6.60
C PHE A 164 6.99 -7.47 5.30
N ASN A 165 6.84 -8.12 4.15
CA ASN A 165 6.56 -7.41 2.92
C ASN A 165 5.19 -6.74 3.02
N LEU A 166 5.16 -5.44 2.77
CA LEU A 166 3.95 -4.62 2.77
C LEU A 166 3.69 -3.95 1.41
N ALA A 167 4.53 -4.24 0.41
CA ALA A 167 4.38 -3.69 -0.93
C ALA A 167 5.13 -4.52 -1.97
N ILE A 168 4.75 -4.32 -3.23
CA ILE A 168 5.48 -4.77 -4.42
C ILE A 168 5.58 -3.62 -5.43
N LEU A 169 6.60 -3.67 -6.29
CA LEU A 169 6.62 -2.93 -7.54
C LEU A 169 5.95 -3.75 -8.62
N GLU A 170 5.25 -3.09 -9.53
CA GLU A 170 4.71 -3.69 -10.75
C GLU A 170 5.53 -3.23 -11.94
N ALA A 171 6.24 -4.14 -12.57
CA ALA A 171 7.09 -3.82 -13.72
C ALA A 171 6.35 -2.98 -14.77
N ASN A 172 6.96 -1.86 -15.18
CA ASN A 172 6.41 -0.89 -16.12
C ASN A 172 5.05 -0.27 -15.67
N GLY A 173 4.75 -0.31 -14.38
CA GLY A 173 3.53 0.22 -13.79
C GLY A 173 3.82 1.13 -12.61
N GLY A 174 3.25 0.78 -11.47
CA GLY A 174 3.40 1.48 -10.22
C GLY A 174 3.81 0.55 -9.08
N SER A 175 3.09 0.66 -7.99
CA SER A 175 3.24 -0.21 -6.84
C SER A 175 1.88 -0.61 -6.26
N THR A 176 1.82 -1.77 -5.65
CA THR A 176 0.72 -2.18 -4.79
C THR A 176 1.22 -2.26 -3.36
N VAL A 177 0.54 -1.56 -2.47
CA VAL A 177 0.89 -1.43 -1.05
C VAL A 177 -0.28 -1.92 -0.21
N TRP A 178 -0.01 -2.66 0.85
CA TRP A 178 -1.03 -3.10 1.78
C TRP A 178 -0.65 -2.76 3.22
N GLY A 179 -1.66 -2.59 4.06
CA GLY A 179 -1.49 -2.17 5.45
C GLY A 179 -2.40 -2.94 6.39
N LYS A 180 -2.04 -2.88 7.69
CA LYS A 180 -2.75 -3.54 8.79
C LYS A 180 -3.37 -2.53 9.77
N GLN A 181 -3.19 -1.24 9.54
CA GLN A 181 -3.59 -0.16 10.46
C GLN A 181 -4.53 0.88 9.82
N GLY A 182 -5.18 0.50 8.71
CA GLY A 182 -6.15 1.34 8.02
C GLY A 182 -5.55 2.20 6.91
N LEU A 183 -6.45 2.92 6.23
CA LEU A 183 -6.17 3.69 5.03
C LEU A 183 -5.08 4.74 5.27
N ARG A 184 -5.22 5.55 6.33
CA ARG A 184 -4.29 6.65 6.61
C ARG A 184 -2.86 6.15 6.79
N ALA A 185 -2.65 5.11 7.62
CA ALA A 185 -1.33 4.54 7.84
C ALA A 185 -0.73 3.96 6.54
N THR A 186 -1.56 3.36 5.70
CA THR A 186 -1.14 2.86 4.38
C THR A 186 -0.75 4.01 3.45
N ALA A 187 -1.49 5.12 3.45
CA ALA A 187 -1.15 6.33 2.68
C ALA A 187 0.17 6.96 3.16
N GLU A 188 0.38 7.07 4.46
CA GLU A 188 1.65 7.54 5.04
C GLU A 188 2.82 6.64 4.62
N PHE A 189 2.62 5.33 4.58
CA PHE A 189 3.65 4.40 4.14
C PHE A 189 3.95 4.54 2.64
N ILE A 190 2.96 4.82 1.79
CA ILE A 190 3.16 5.12 0.37
C ILE A 190 4.06 6.35 0.20
N LEU A 191 3.86 7.42 0.99
CA LEU A 191 4.72 8.62 0.95
C LEU A 191 6.16 8.28 1.32
N LEU A 192 6.37 7.47 2.35
CA LEU A 192 7.72 7.05 2.76
C LEU A 192 8.41 6.20 1.68
N LEU A 193 7.67 5.30 1.03
CA LEU A 193 8.20 4.49 -0.07
C LEU A 193 8.58 5.35 -1.27
N GLU A 194 7.74 6.32 -1.63
CA GLU A 194 8.00 7.24 -2.75
C GLU A 194 9.21 8.12 -2.48
N GLU A 195 9.32 8.69 -1.27
CA GLU A 195 10.50 9.46 -0.85
C GLU A 195 11.76 8.59 -0.85
N GLY A 196 11.67 7.36 -0.33
CA GLY A 196 12.77 6.39 -0.35
C GLY A 196 13.24 6.06 -1.77
N ALA A 197 12.31 5.88 -2.70
CA ALA A 197 12.60 5.64 -4.11
C ALA A 197 13.26 6.86 -4.77
N GLN A 198 12.79 8.08 -4.46
CA GLN A 198 13.40 9.33 -4.91
C GLN A 198 14.85 9.45 -4.46
N LEU A 199 15.10 9.26 -3.16
CA LEU A 199 16.45 9.38 -2.60
C LEU A 199 17.38 8.29 -3.13
N GLN A 200 16.87 7.06 -3.33
CA GLN A 200 17.64 5.99 -3.95
C GLN A 200 18.05 6.33 -5.38
N LEU A 201 17.11 6.86 -6.19
CA LEU A 201 17.40 7.29 -7.57
C LEU A 201 18.48 8.39 -7.62
N LEU A 202 18.36 9.39 -6.74
CA LEU A 202 19.34 10.47 -6.65
C LEU A 202 20.70 9.97 -6.16
N ALA A 203 20.75 9.04 -5.20
CA ALA A 203 21.99 8.43 -4.74
C ALA A 203 22.65 7.59 -5.84
N ASP A 204 21.89 6.89 -6.66
CA ASP A 204 22.42 6.12 -7.80
C ASP A 204 23.11 7.06 -8.82
N ALA A 205 22.58 8.25 -9.05
CA ALA A 205 23.22 9.28 -9.89
C ALA A 205 24.54 9.82 -9.30
N LEU A 206 24.71 9.71 -7.97
CA LEU A 206 25.94 10.11 -7.25
C LEU A 206 26.94 8.96 -7.05
N GLY A 207 26.74 7.83 -7.71
CA GLY A 207 27.63 6.67 -7.62
C GLY A 207 27.12 5.54 -6.72
N GLY A 208 25.86 5.57 -6.34
CA GLY A 208 25.15 4.53 -5.61
C GLY A 208 24.99 4.81 -4.11
N SER A 209 23.90 4.29 -3.56
CA SER A 209 23.65 4.34 -2.13
C SER A 209 24.53 3.34 -1.37
N ARG A 210 24.65 3.53 -0.07
CA ARG A 210 25.42 2.64 0.82
C ARG A 210 24.48 1.91 1.76
N PRO A 211 24.79 0.65 2.12
CA PRO A 211 24.10 -0.04 3.23
C PRO A 211 24.23 0.77 4.52
N TYR A 212 23.31 0.53 5.46
CA TYR A 212 23.38 1.14 6.78
C TYR A 212 24.70 0.85 7.48
N GLY A 213 25.23 1.87 8.14
CA GLY A 213 26.35 1.69 9.06
C GLY A 213 25.98 0.86 10.28
N PRO A 214 26.98 0.43 11.08
CA PRO A 214 26.75 -0.31 12.32
C PRO A 214 25.81 0.43 13.26
N GLY A 215 24.89 -0.30 13.91
CA GLY A 215 23.97 0.24 14.90
C GLY A 215 22.73 0.95 14.35
N VAL A 216 22.66 1.29 13.06
CA VAL A 216 21.51 2.04 12.50
C VAL A 216 20.22 1.23 12.59
N LEU A 217 20.22 -0.03 12.19
CA LEU A 217 19.02 -0.89 12.27
C LEU A 217 18.56 -1.09 13.71
N THR A 218 19.49 -1.39 14.61
CA THR A 218 19.23 -1.50 16.05
C THR A 218 18.57 -0.23 16.59
N GLN A 219 19.13 0.94 16.27
CA GLN A 219 18.58 2.23 16.70
C GLN A 219 17.15 2.43 16.18
N GLN A 220 16.92 2.22 14.89
CA GLN A 220 15.63 2.48 14.25
C GLN A 220 14.55 1.52 14.78
N TRP A 221 14.85 0.24 14.88
CA TRP A 221 13.89 -0.75 15.37
C TRP A 221 13.61 -0.64 16.88
N LYS A 222 14.57 -0.16 17.68
CA LYS A 222 14.31 0.22 19.09
C LYS A 222 13.33 1.41 19.16
N MET A 223 13.50 2.43 18.31
CA MET A 223 12.61 3.59 18.28
C MET A 223 11.16 3.24 17.89
N SER A 224 10.96 2.23 17.04
CA SER A 224 9.64 1.80 16.57
C SER A 224 9.07 0.60 17.34
N GLY A 225 9.79 0.05 18.31
CA GLY A 225 9.36 -1.13 19.07
C GLY A 225 9.50 -2.45 18.31
N LEU A 226 10.19 -2.48 17.17
CA LEU A 226 10.37 -3.69 16.34
C LEU A 226 11.64 -4.48 16.72
N TYR A 227 12.50 -3.97 17.60
CA TYR A 227 13.83 -4.54 17.85
C TYR A 227 13.78 -5.95 18.43
N GLU A 228 12.92 -6.21 19.41
CA GLU A 228 12.80 -7.54 20.02
C GLU A 228 12.37 -8.56 18.97
N HIS A 229 11.33 -8.23 18.20
CA HIS A 229 10.84 -9.08 17.14
C HIS A 229 11.89 -9.31 16.03
N ALA A 230 12.63 -8.28 15.62
CA ALA A 230 13.74 -8.41 14.68
C ALA A 230 14.86 -9.32 15.22
N THR A 231 15.10 -9.30 16.54
CA THR A 231 16.08 -10.15 17.20
C THR A 231 15.65 -11.62 17.22
N GLU A 232 14.41 -11.89 17.57
CA GLU A 232 13.81 -13.25 17.55
C GLU A 232 13.91 -13.88 16.17
N LEU A 233 13.72 -13.08 15.11
CA LEU A 233 13.81 -13.52 13.72
C LEU A 233 15.26 -13.57 13.18
N GLY A 234 16.26 -13.18 13.96
CA GLY A 234 17.65 -13.17 13.53
C GLY A 234 17.98 -12.10 12.47
N LEU A 235 17.16 -11.07 12.35
CA LEU A 235 17.33 -9.99 11.36
C LEU A 235 18.32 -8.91 11.81
N VAL A 236 18.59 -8.80 13.11
CA VAL A 236 19.56 -7.84 13.64
C VAL A 236 20.96 -8.28 13.26
N PRO A 237 21.75 -7.44 12.57
CA PRO A 237 23.13 -7.75 12.21
C PRO A 237 23.98 -8.11 13.43
N ALA A 238 24.90 -9.07 13.27
CA ALA A 238 25.74 -9.54 14.38
C ALA A 238 26.59 -8.41 15.00
N ILE A 239 27.00 -7.43 14.20
CA ILE A 239 27.77 -6.26 14.63
C ILE A 239 26.93 -5.32 15.52
N ASP A 240 25.61 -5.29 15.30
CA ASP A 240 24.69 -4.48 16.09
C ASP A 240 24.35 -5.12 17.45
N ARG A 241 24.58 -6.41 17.60
CA ARG A 241 24.30 -7.14 18.87
C ARG A 241 25.30 -6.85 19.97
N ARG A 242 26.41 -6.20 19.66
CA ARG A 242 27.52 -5.92 20.60
C ARG A 242 27.49 -4.48 21.15
N THR A 243 26.52 -3.68 20.73
CA THR A 243 26.29 -2.31 21.22
C THR A 243 25.05 -2.26 22.12
#